data_b5d1dc1de6c0a2c83870e83ead5d5a34
#
_entry.id   b5d1dc1de6c0a2c83870e83ead5d5a34
#
_cell.length_a   1.000
_cell.length_b   1.000
_cell.length_c   1.000
_cell.angle_alpha   90.00
_cell.angle_beta   90.00
_cell.angle_gamma   90.00
#
_symmetry.space_group_name_H-M   'P 1'
#
loop_
_entity.id
_entity.type
_entity.pdbx_description
1 polymer ?
#
loop_
_entity_poly.entity_id
_entity_poly.type
_entity_poly.pdbx_seq_one_letter_code
_entity_poly.pdbx_strand_id
1 'polypeptide(L)' 'MATDPVCDMEVDVEEAEFKTTYKDKTYYFCAPGCKKMFEENPEKYLK' A
#
# COMPACT_ATOMS: atom_id res chain seq x y z
N MET A 1 8.16 -4.23 9.21
CA MET A 1 8.14 -3.43 7.99
C MET A 1 7.19 -4.05 6.98
N ALA A 2 6.64 -3.24 6.12
CA ALA A 2 5.70 -3.71 5.14
C ALA A 2 6.21 -3.38 3.73
N THR A 3 5.60 -4.01 2.73
CA THR A 3 5.99 -3.78 1.35
C THR A 3 4.86 -3.03 0.65
N ASP A 4 5.22 -1.95 -0.05
CA ASP A 4 4.27 -1.19 -0.86
C ASP A 4 3.88 -2.06 -2.06
N PRO A 5 2.59 -2.44 -2.18
CA PRO A 5 2.19 -3.33 -3.28
C PRO A 5 2.27 -2.67 -4.66
N VAL A 6 2.31 -1.36 -4.70
CA VAL A 6 2.39 -0.66 -5.97
C VAL A 6 3.83 -0.47 -6.40
N CYS A 7 4.67 0.06 -5.51
CA CYS A 7 6.07 0.33 -5.80
C CYS A 7 6.97 -0.86 -5.53
N ASP A 8 6.48 -1.81 -4.73
CA ASP A 8 7.27 -2.99 -4.34
C ASP A 8 8.52 -2.61 -3.55
N MET A 9 8.39 -1.57 -2.73
CA MET A 9 9.49 -1.11 -1.89
C MET A 9 9.11 -1.25 -0.43
N GLU A 10 10.13 -1.38 0.41
CA GLU A 10 9.89 -1.52 1.84
C GLU A 10 9.42 -0.22 2.44
N VAL A 11 8.41 -0.31 3.30
CA VAL A 11 7.83 0.85 3.98
C VAL A 11 7.83 0.58 5.47
N ASP A 12 8.27 1.58 6.24
CA ASP A 12 8.26 1.47 7.70
C ASP A 12 6.83 1.68 8.19
N VAL A 13 6.25 0.65 8.81
CA VAL A 13 4.85 0.72 9.24
C VAL A 13 4.62 1.81 10.29
N GLU A 14 5.66 2.15 11.05
CA GLU A 14 5.50 3.17 12.08
C GLU A 14 5.60 4.58 11.49
N GLU A 15 6.29 4.74 10.39
CA GLU A 15 6.46 6.05 9.77
C GLU A 15 5.58 6.24 8.54
N ALA A 16 4.93 5.19 8.08
CA ALA A 16 4.09 5.27 6.90
C ALA A 16 2.90 6.19 7.15
N GLU A 17 2.80 7.25 6.36
CA GLU A 17 1.70 8.18 6.47
C GLU A 17 0.50 7.75 5.63
N PHE A 18 0.73 6.89 4.67
CA PHE A 18 -0.32 6.44 3.78
C PHE A 18 -0.52 4.95 3.95
N LYS A 19 -1.75 4.59 4.25
CA LYS A 19 -2.11 3.20 4.45
C LYS A 19 -3.56 2.99 4.08
N THR A 20 -3.91 1.75 3.74
CA THR A 20 -5.29 1.43 3.43
C THR A 20 -5.54 -0.02 3.85
N THR A 21 -6.79 -0.32 4.20
CA THR A 21 -7.17 -1.67 4.59
C THR A 21 -8.00 -2.28 3.47
N TYR A 22 -7.62 -3.48 3.05
CA TYR A 22 -8.32 -4.19 1.99
C TYR A 22 -8.38 -5.67 2.33
N LYS A 23 -9.59 -6.21 2.36
CA LYS A 23 -9.83 -7.63 2.67
C LYS A 23 -9.13 -8.04 3.97
N ASP A 24 -9.35 -7.24 5.03
CA ASP A 24 -8.83 -7.50 6.37
C ASP A 24 -7.31 -7.42 6.45
N LYS A 25 -6.65 -6.81 5.47
CA LYS A 25 -5.22 -6.59 5.50
C LYS A 25 -4.93 -5.12 5.33
N THR A 26 -3.96 -4.63 6.10
CA THR A 26 -3.54 -3.24 6.01
C THR A 26 -2.30 -3.16 5.13
N TYR A 27 -2.37 -2.28 4.15
CA TYR A 27 -1.26 -2.06 3.22
C TYR A 27 -0.72 -0.66 3.42
N TYR A 28 0.59 -0.54 3.35
CA TYR A 28 1.27 0.73 3.58
C TYR A 28 1.91 1.19 2.28
N PHE A 29 1.96 2.52 2.12
CA PHE A 29 2.43 3.09 0.86
C PHE A 29 3.46 4.17 1.14
N CYS A 30 4.42 4.29 0.24
CA CYS A 30 5.48 5.27 0.39
C CYS A 30 5.07 6.66 -0.10
N ALA A 31 3.99 6.75 -0.86
CA ALA A 31 3.53 8.02 -1.41
C ALA A 31 2.03 8.00 -1.63
N PRO A 32 1.38 9.18 -1.64
CA PRO A 32 -0.07 9.23 -1.85
C PRO A 32 -0.49 8.72 -3.23
N GLY A 33 0.38 8.88 -4.22
CA GLY A 33 0.09 8.35 -5.55
C GLY A 33 -0.04 6.84 -5.55
N CYS A 34 0.83 6.16 -4.82
CA CYS A 34 0.78 4.71 -4.73
C CYS A 34 -0.49 4.26 -4.05
N LYS A 35 -0.89 4.95 -2.98
CA LYS A 35 -2.11 4.62 -2.27
C LYS A 35 -3.32 4.77 -3.19
N LYS A 36 -3.37 5.86 -3.94
CA LYS A 36 -4.48 6.12 -4.83
C LYS A 36 -4.58 5.05 -5.92
N MET A 37 -3.45 4.69 -6.51
CA MET A 37 -3.45 3.70 -7.55
C MET A 37 -3.90 2.33 -7.03
N PHE A 38 -3.49 2.00 -5.81
CA PHE A 38 -3.93 0.76 -5.20
C PHE A 38 -5.43 0.76 -4.98
N GLU A 39 -5.97 1.88 -4.49
CA GLU A 39 -7.40 1.95 -4.20
C GLU A 39 -8.24 1.86 -5.46
N GLU A 40 -7.71 2.31 -6.58
CA GLU A 40 -8.43 2.23 -7.84
C GLU A 40 -8.48 0.81 -8.40
N ASN A 41 -7.41 0.06 -8.23
CA ASN A 41 -7.32 -1.30 -8.75
C ASN A 41 -6.52 -2.18 -7.79
N PRO A 42 -7.09 -2.47 -6.61
CA PRO A 42 -6.33 -3.25 -5.62
C PRO A 42 -5.97 -4.64 -6.08
N GLU A 43 -6.85 -5.29 -6.83
CA GLU A 43 -6.59 -6.66 -7.25
C GLU A 43 -5.52 -6.74 -8.32
N LYS A 44 -5.27 -5.65 -9.02
CA LYS A 44 -4.21 -5.61 -10.01
C LYS A 44 -2.85 -5.79 -9.34
N TYR A 45 -2.72 -5.29 -8.13
CA TYR A 45 -1.45 -5.35 -7.41
C TYR A 45 -1.36 -6.52 -6.47
N LEU A 46 -2.48 -7.10 -6.07
CA LEU A 46 -2.49 -8.20 -5.11
C LEU A 46 -2.57 -9.56 -5.77
N LYS A 47 -3.26 -9.63 -6.87
CA LYS A 47 -3.50 -10.91 -7.55
C LYS A 47 -4.23 -11.89 -6.69
#